data_2e020f1b42d020335e458cc3fd4bfbf2
#
_entry.id   2e020f1b42d020335e458cc3fd4bfbf2
#
_cell.length_a   1.000
_cell.length_b   1.000
_cell.length_c   1.000
_cell.angle_alpha   90.00
_cell.angle_beta   90.00
_cell.angle_gamma   90.00
#
_symmetry.space_group_name_H-M   'P 1'
#
loop_
_entity.id
_entity.type
_entity.pdbx_description
1 polymer ?
#
loop_
_entity_poly.entity_id
_entity_poly.type
_entity_poly.pdbx_seq_one_letter_code
_entity_poly.pdbx_strand_id
1 'polypeptide(L)'
;PNGADYFMQNTWAFVNSVEVFGGGDKSTFRLGYTNNTSNGMFVNSSLQKNSLDLTCSYEVTKGLTATAKLNYINTKGKGRNPTGYSDNLMSSFRQWWQTNVDILQQKDIYDQTGRNVTWNPKSPTNLDPIYWDNPYWARYENYRTDERSRLLGWVQADWKITDYLSIMGRYSLDTY
;
A
#
# COMPACT_ATOMS: atom_id res chain seq x y z
N PRO A 1 31.88 -0.53 -14.19
CA PRO A 1 31.06 -0.87 -13.02
C PRO A 1 29.56 -0.77 -13.37
N ASN A 2 28.76 -1.64 -12.77
CA ASN A 2 27.31 -1.61 -12.92
C ASN A 2 26.73 -0.46 -12.07
N GLY A 3 25.89 0.35 -12.69
CA GLY A 3 25.30 1.53 -12.06
C GLY A 3 24.10 1.23 -11.16
N ALA A 4 23.50 2.28 -10.61
CA ALA A 4 22.33 2.18 -9.72
C ALA A 4 21.07 1.61 -10.41
N ASP A 5 21.02 1.61 -11.75
CA ASP A 5 19.95 0.99 -12.54
C ASP A 5 19.88 -0.54 -12.31
N TYR A 6 20.99 -1.20 -12.06
CA TYR A 6 21.03 -2.63 -11.71
C TYR A 6 20.47 -2.94 -10.32
N PHE A 7 20.24 -1.93 -9.49
CA PHE A 7 19.56 -2.09 -8.22
C PHE A 7 18.03 -2.22 -8.36
N MET A 8 17.51 -1.74 -9.48
CA MET A 8 16.07 -1.75 -9.74
C MET A 8 15.62 -3.15 -10.19
N GLN A 9 14.44 -3.56 -9.74
CA GLN A 9 13.81 -4.80 -10.15
C GLN A 9 12.58 -4.54 -11.03
N ASN A 10 12.19 -5.54 -11.80
CA ASN A 10 10.93 -5.50 -12.52
C ASN A 10 9.75 -5.46 -11.56
N THR A 11 8.79 -4.61 -11.87
CA THR A 11 7.57 -4.47 -11.07
C THR A 11 6.44 -5.29 -11.67
N TRP A 12 5.57 -5.76 -10.78
CA TRP A 12 4.33 -6.43 -11.15
C TRP A 12 3.21 -6.02 -10.20
N ALA A 13 1.98 -6.09 -10.69
CA ALA A 13 0.80 -5.90 -9.87
C ALA A 13 -0.29 -6.89 -10.31
N PHE A 14 -0.92 -7.53 -9.34
CA PHE A 14 -2.09 -8.39 -9.53
C PHE A 14 -3.29 -7.81 -8.83
N VAL A 15 -4.38 -7.67 -9.55
CA VAL A 15 -5.66 -7.24 -9.01
C VAL A 15 -6.68 -8.34 -9.28
N ASN A 16 -7.21 -8.90 -8.20
CA ASN A 16 -8.23 -9.94 -8.25
C ASN A 16 -9.49 -9.42 -7.56
N SER A 17 -10.62 -9.57 -8.22
CA SER A 17 -11.91 -9.15 -7.66
C SER A 17 -12.94 -10.26 -7.81
N VAL A 18 -13.76 -10.41 -6.79
CA VAL A 18 -14.96 -11.26 -6.82
C VAL A 18 -16.14 -10.45 -6.30
N GLU A 19 -17.28 -10.64 -6.91
CA GLU A 19 -18.50 -9.95 -6.56
C GLU A 19 -19.67 -10.92 -6.54
N VAL A 20 -20.52 -10.78 -5.53
CA VAL A 20 -21.79 -11.49 -5.41
C VAL A 20 -22.88 -10.45 -5.22
N PHE A 21 -23.92 -10.53 -6.02
CA PHE A 21 -25.06 -9.64 -5.91
C PHE A 21 -26.36 -10.40 -6.14
N GLY A 22 -27.41 -9.86 -5.60
CA GLY A 22 -28.74 -10.44 -5.76
C GLY A 22 -29.80 -9.52 -5.20
N GLY A 23 -31.04 -9.95 -5.32
CA GLY A 23 -32.17 -9.21 -4.78
C GLY A 23 -33.48 -9.91 -5.01
N GLY A 24 -34.55 -9.36 -4.43
CA GLY A 24 -35.91 -9.71 -4.61
C GLY A 24 -36.76 -8.45 -4.71
N ASP A 25 -38.10 -8.60 -4.64
CA ASP A 25 -39.03 -7.48 -4.84
C ASP A 25 -38.80 -6.29 -3.90
N LYS A 26 -38.23 -6.54 -2.71
CA LYS A 26 -38.05 -5.52 -1.66
C LYS A 26 -36.61 -5.32 -1.24
N SER A 27 -35.67 -6.10 -1.76
CA SER A 27 -34.29 -6.05 -1.28
C SER A 27 -33.29 -6.21 -2.40
N THR A 28 -32.15 -5.55 -2.27
CA THR A 28 -30.97 -5.78 -3.11
C THR A 28 -29.75 -5.86 -2.22
N PHE A 29 -28.77 -6.65 -2.63
CA PHE A 29 -27.45 -6.66 -2.00
C PHE A 29 -26.36 -6.85 -3.04
N ARG A 30 -25.20 -6.31 -2.73
CA ARG A 30 -23.96 -6.44 -3.47
C ARG A 30 -22.82 -6.55 -2.49
N LEU A 31 -22.05 -7.60 -2.58
CA LEU A 31 -20.83 -7.83 -1.79
C LEU A 31 -19.67 -8.03 -2.74
N GLY A 32 -18.67 -7.18 -2.65
CA GLY A 32 -17.46 -7.23 -3.45
C GLY A 32 -16.24 -7.40 -2.59
N TYR A 33 -15.28 -8.20 -3.04
CA TYR A 33 -13.94 -8.28 -2.46
C TYR A 33 -12.90 -8.05 -3.55
N THR A 34 -11.95 -7.18 -3.28
CA THR A 34 -10.82 -6.90 -4.18
C THR A 34 -9.52 -7.03 -3.42
N ASN A 35 -8.62 -7.85 -3.95
CA ASN A 35 -7.23 -7.93 -3.53
C ASN A 35 -6.33 -7.30 -4.59
N ASN A 36 -5.45 -6.41 -4.15
CA ASN A 36 -4.38 -5.86 -4.98
C ASN A 36 -3.06 -6.16 -4.29
N THR A 37 -2.16 -6.86 -4.99
CA THR A 37 -0.82 -7.18 -4.50
C THR A 37 0.19 -6.76 -5.56
N SER A 38 1.21 -6.02 -5.15
CA SER A 38 2.27 -5.56 -6.04
C SER A 38 3.61 -5.52 -5.33
N ASN A 39 4.70 -5.63 -6.10
CA ASN A 39 6.03 -5.25 -5.66
C ASN A 39 6.38 -3.85 -6.17
N GLY A 40 7.36 -3.21 -5.54
CA GLY A 40 7.93 -1.95 -6.01
C GLY A 40 9.20 -2.16 -6.84
N MET A 41 9.71 -1.07 -7.44
CA MET A 41 10.96 -1.10 -8.21
C MET A 41 12.22 -1.35 -7.35
N PHE A 42 12.16 -1.08 -6.07
CA PHE A 42 13.24 -1.41 -5.15
C PHE A 42 13.07 -2.82 -4.59
N VAL A 43 14.16 -3.52 -4.40
CA VAL A 43 14.18 -4.83 -3.72
C VAL A 43 13.51 -4.72 -2.35
N ASN A 44 12.95 -5.81 -1.85
CA ASN A 44 12.24 -5.90 -0.57
C ASN A 44 11.13 -4.85 -0.37
N SER A 45 10.41 -4.51 -1.44
CA SER A 45 9.25 -3.63 -1.35
C SER A 45 7.98 -4.28 -1.87
N SER A 46 6.89 -4.12 -1.16
CA SER A 46 5.59 -4.64 -1.55
C SER A 46 4.44 -3.80 -1.00
N LEU A 47 3.33 -3.87 -1.70
CA LEU A 47 2.06 -3.31 -1.28
C LEU A 47 0.98 -4.36 -1.42
N GLN A 48 0.20 -4.57 -0.36
CA GLN A 48 -1.01 -5.37 -0.38
C GLN A 48 -2.18 -4.50 0.06
N LYS A 49 -3.25 -4.49 -0.73
CA LYS A 49 -4.49 -3.80 -0.39
C LYS A 49 -5.66 -4.76 -0.56
N ASN A 50 -6.44 -4.90 0.50
CA ASN A 50 -7.67 -5.66 0.50
C ASN A 50 -8.84 -4.70 0.69
N SER A 51 -9.86 -4.81 -0.11
CA SER A 51 -11.08 -4.00 -0.03
C SER A 51 -12.29 -4.91 0.02
N LEU A 52 -13.17 -4.68 0.98
CA LEU A 52 -14.45 -5.34 1.10
C LEU A 52 -15.54 -4.27 0.97
N ASP A 53 -16.40 -4.43 -0.02
CA ASP A 53 -17.48 -3.51 -0.34
C ASP A 53 -18.82 -4.19 -0.13
N LEU A 54 -19.68 -3.60 0.69
CA LEU A 54 -21.04 -4.04 0.92
C LEU A 54 -22.02 -2.91 0.58
N THR A 55 -23.00 -3.21 -0.23
CA THR A 55 -24.16 -2.34 -0.45
C THR A 55 -25.42 -3.18 -0.29
N CYS A 56 -26.35 -2.73 0.52
CA CYS A 56 -27.64 -3.36 0.65
C CYS A 56 -28.75 -2.30 0.70
N SER A 57 -29.92 -2.66 0.18
CA SER A 57 -31.12 -1.83 0.20
C SER A 57 -32.31 -2.70 0.54
N TYR A 58 -33.22 -2.18 1.35
CA TYR A 58 -34.42 -2.88 1.77
C TYR A 58 -35.61 -1.93 1.86
N GLU A 59 -36.72 -2.26 1.20
CA GLU A 59 -38.00 -1.59 1.37
C GLU A 59 -38.66 -2.06 2.66
N VAL A 60 -38.49 -1.28 3.71
CA VAL A 60 -38.98 -1.57 5.07
C VAL A 60 -40.52 -1.60 5.09
N THR A 61 -41.12 -0.64 4.41
CA THR A 61 -42.58 -0.57 4.13
C THR A 61 -42.77 0.25 2.87
N LYS A 62 -44.01 0.23 2.33
CA LYS A 62 -44.31 0.98 1.11
C LYS A 62 -43.90 2.45 1.23
N GLY A 63 -43.01 2.86 0.38
CA GLY A 63 -42.47 4.23 0.35
C GLY A 63 -41.33 4.50 1.30
N LEU A 64 -40.92 3.56 2.17
CA LEU A 64 -39.74 3.72 3.04
C LEU A 64 -38.67 2.71 2.69
N THR A 65 -37.54 3.19 2.17
CA THR A 65 -36.37 2.39 1.80
C THR A 65 -35.21 2.71 2.71
N ALA A 66 -34.59 1.70 3.28
CA ALA A 66 -33.31 1.79 3.99
C ALA A 66 -32.20 1.28 3.09
N THR A 67 -31.11 2.03 2.99
CA THR A 67 -29.92 1.66 2.23
C THR A 67 -28.67 1.79 3.11
N ALA A 68 -27.78 0.80 3.03
CA ALA A 68 -26.48 0.86 3.69
C ALA A 68 -25.37 0.59 2.69
N LYS A 69 -24.27 1.35 2.82
CA LYS A 69 -23.04 1.11 2.07
C LYS A 69 -21.86 1.13 3.04
N LEU A 70 -21.04 0.08 2.98
CA LEU A 70 -19.82 -0.03 3.78
C LEU A 70 -18.67 -0.41 2.84
N ASN A 71 -17.53 0.23 3.07
CA ASN A 71 -16.27 -0.12 2.42
C ASN A 71 -15.20 -0.24 3.50
N TYR A 72 -14.63 -1.43 3.65
CA TYR A 72 -13.50 -1.70 4.53
C TYR A 72 -12.25 -1.92 3.70
N ILE A 73 -11.20 -1.15 3.99
CA ILE A 73 -9.93 -1.21 3.27
C ILE A 73 -8.82 -1.48 4.27
N ASN A 74 -8.06 -2.57 4.06
CA ASN A 74 -6.82 -2.82 4.75
C ASN A 74 -5.66 -2.71 3.75
N THR A 75 -4.67 -1.89 4.08
CA THR A 75 -3.48 -1.67 3.25
C THR A 75 -2.25 -1.97 4.09
N LYS A 76 -1.38 -2.85 3.58
CA LYS A 76 -0.08 -3.20 4.16
C LYS A 76 1.02 -2.81 3.18
N GLY A 77 1.97 -2.00 3.67
CA GLY A 77 3.15 -1.59 2.93
C GLY A 77 4.41 -2.17 3.56
N LYS A 78 5.35 -2.60 2.73
CA LYS A 78 6.68 -3.01 3.16
C LYS A 78 7.73 -2.30 2.31
N GLY A 79 8.77 -1.80 2.95
CA GLY A 79 9.91 -1.22 2.27
C GLY A 79 9.57 0.00 1.41
N ARG A 80 8.67 0.87 1.84
CA ARG A 80 8.43 2.16 1.17
C ARG A 80 9.70 2.99 1.21
N ASN A 81 10.08 3.58 0.08
CA ASN A 81 11.20 4.50 0.06
C ASN A 81 10.80 5.81 0.78
N PRO A 82 11.51 6.22 1.82
CA PRO A 82 11.27 7.51 2.48
C PRO A 82 11.45 8.67 1.51
N THR A 83 10.76 9.78 1.77
CA THR A 83 10.85 11.01 0.98
C THR A 83 11.83 12.03 1.56
N GLY A 84 12.39 11.75 2.74
CA GLY A 84 13.39 12.57 3.39
C GLY A 84 14.75 12.57 2.67
N TYR A 85 15.68 13.34 3.21
CA TYR A 85 17.02 13.46 2.62
C TYR A 85 17.90 12.24 2.95
N SER A 86 18.00 11.86 4.22
CA SER A 86 18.96 10.87 4.70
C SER A 86 18.60 9.42 4.36
N ASP A 87 17.32 9.07 4.39
CA ASP A 87 16.86 7.68 4.23
C ASP A 87 16.37 7.36 2.79
N ASN A 88 16.42 8.36 1.92
CA ASN A 88 15.90 8.24 0.55
C ASN A 88 16.97 7.68 -0.37
N LEU A 89 16.84 6.41 -0.76
CA LEU A 89 17.78 5.76 -1.68
C LEU A 89 17.94 6.48 -3.02
N MET A 90 16.88 7.10 -3.53
CA MET A 90 16.97 7.86 -4.78
C MET A 90 17.86 9.09 -4.61
N SER A 91 17.81 9.75 -3.44
CA SER A 91 18.72 10.83 -3.13
C SER A 91 20.17 10.34 -3.01
N SER A 92 20.36 9.16 -2.40
CA SER A 92 21.69 8.53 -2.28
C SER A 92 22.28 8.23 -3.66
N PHE A 93 21.51 7.59 -4.54
CA PHE A 93 21.97 7.29 -5.90
C PHE A 93 22.19 8.52 -6.76
N ARG A 94 21.35 9.54 -6.63
CA ARG A 94 21.44 10.75 -7.45
C ARG A 94 22.56 11.69 -7.02
N GLN A 95 22.79 11.84 -5.72
CA GLN A 95 23.65 12.91 -5.18
C GLN A 95 25.01 12.41 -4.68
N TRP A 96 25.06 11.18 -4.16
CA TRP A 96 26.18 10.70 -3.39
C TRP A 96 26.81 9.42 -3.92
N TRP A 97 26.18 8.78 -4.89
CA TRP A 97 26.72 7.59 -5.52
C TRP A 97 27.94 7.91 -6.35
N GLN A 98 28.99 7.12 -6.19
CA GLN A 98 30.22 7.28 -6.95
C GLN A 98 30.16 6.45 -8.23
N THR A 99 30.57 7.03 -9.36
CA THR A 99 30.48 6.37 -10.67
C THR A 99 31.42 5.18 -10.83
N ASN A 100 32.44 5.06 -9.97
CA ASN A 100 33.38 3.93 -9.93
C ASN A 100 32.93 2.81 -8.99
N VAL A 101 31.83 2.96 -8.28
CA VAL A 101 31.26 1.91 -7.42
C VAL A 101 30.36 1.01 -8.22
N ASP A 102 30.56 -0.31 -8.10
CA ASP A 102 29.74 -1.32 -8.72
C ASP A 102 28.66 -1.78 -7.76
N ILE A 103 27.38 -1.59 -8.14
CA ILE A 103 26.23 -1.93 -7.29
C ILE A 103 26.10 -3.45 -7.08
N LEU A 104 26.54 -4.27 -8.04
CA LEU A 104 26.49 -5.72 -7.90
C LEU A 104 27.55 -6.22 -6.91
N GLN A 105 28.72 -5.56 -6.83
CA GLN A 105 29.68 -5.83 -5.75
C GLN A 105 29.10 -5.50 -4.38
N GLN A 106 28.34 -4.44 -4.26
CA GLN A 106 27.65 -4.12 -3.00
C GLN A 106 26.62 -5.19 -2.63
N LYS A 107 25.95 -5.75 -3.63
CA LYS A 107 25.04 -6.89 -3.45
C LYS A 107 25.80 -8.13 -2.96
N ASP A 108 26.85 -8.50 -3.66
CA ASP A 108 27.63 -9.70 -3.33
C ASP A 108 28.21 -9.64 -1.91
N ILE A 109 28.70 -8.48 -1.48
CA ILE A 109 29.20 -8.28 -0.12
C ILE A 109 28.08 -8.48 0.90
N TYR A 110 26.89 -7.91 0.64
CA TYR A 110 25.76 -8.10 1.51
C TYR A 110 25.31 -9.58 1.54
N ASP A 111 25.16 -10.21 0.39
CA ASP A 111 24.72 -11.61 0.28
C ASP A 111 25.67 -12.59 1.01
N GLN A 112 26.97 -12.32 0.98
CA GLN A 112 27.98 -13.16 1.62
C GLN A 112 28.12 -12.92 3.12
N THR A 113 27.89 -11.70 3.58
CA THR A 113 28.25 -11.30 4.95
C THR A 113 27.06 -10.89 5.82
N GLY A 114 25.92 -10.50 5.23
CA GLY A 114 24.79 -9.87 5.93
C GLY A 114 25.14 -8.54 6.58
N ARG A 115 26.33 -7.99 6.32
CA ARG A 115 26.85 -6.81 7.00
C ARG A 115 26.66 -5.54 6.18
N ASN A 116 26.61 -4.42 6.89
CA ASN A 116 26.57 -3.10 6.29
C ASN A 116 27.95 -2.65 5.83
N VAL A 117 28.52 -3.32 4.85
CA VAL A 117 29.80 -2.95 4.22
C VAL A 117 29.52 -2.19 2.95
N THR A 118 30.11 -1.01 2.82
CA THR A 118 29.82 -0.08 1.73
C THR A 118 31.10 0.55 1.16
N TRP A 119 30.95 1.31 0.07
CA TRP A 119 32.00 2.02 -0.64
C TRP A 119 32.60 3.19 0.14
N ASN A 120 31.97 3.61 1.26
CA ASN A 120 32.44 4.74 2.09
C ASN A 120 32.77 4.29 3.53
N PRO A 121 33.70 3.35 3.74
CA PRO A 121 34.04 2.86 5.07
C PRO A 121 34.76 3.94 5.91
N LYS A 122 34.60 3.83 7.23
CA LYS A 122 35.27 4.73 8.19
C LYS A 122 36.80 4.67 8.08
N SER A 123 37.36 3.49 7.86
CA SER A 123 38.79 3.27 7.65
C SER A 123 39.03 1.91 7.00
N PRO A 124 40.26 1.62 6.53
CA PRO A 124 40.63 0.30 6.02
C PRO A 124 40.39 -0.86 7.01
N THR A 125 40.39 -0.57 8.31
CA THR A 125 40.20 -1.56 9.38
C THR A 125 38.81 -1.51 10.01
N ASN A 126 38.04 -0.47 9.73
CA ASN A 126 36.66 -0.34 10.17
C ASN A 126 35.77 -0.12 8.95
N LEU A 127 35.10 -1.19 8.50
CA LEU A 127 34.29 -1.21 7.30
C LEU A 127 32.86 -0.66 7.50
N ASP A 128 32.48 -0.23 8.70
CA ASP A 128 31.23 0.48 8.91
C ASP A 128 31.14 1.72 8.03
N PRO A 129 29.97 2.07 7.50
CA PRO A 129 29.80 3.27 6.67
C PRO A 129 30.06 4.55 7.48
N ILE A 130 30.59 5.59 6.81
CA ILE A 130 30.68 6.94 7.40
C ILE A 130 29.30 7.63 7.28
N TYR A 131 28.73 7.62 6.07
CA TYR A 131 27.51 8.38 5.75
C TYR A 131 26.40 7.51 5.13
N TRP A 132 26.75 6.63 4.17
CA TRP A 132 25.79 5.94 3.35
C TRP A 132 25.91 4.43 3.53
N ASP A 133 24.80 3.83 3.90
CA ASP A 133 24.67 2.38 4.05
C ASP A 133 24.83 1.66 2.71
N ASN A 134 25.21 0.40 2.77
CA ASN A 134 25.05 -0.49 1.64
C ASN A 134 23.57 -0.53 1.24
N PRO A 135 23.20 -0.24 -0.03
CA PRO A 135 21.81 -0.14 -0.45
C PRO A 135 21.00 -1.44 -0.22
N TYR A 136 21.62 -2.60 -0.38
CA TYR A 136 20.96 -3.89 -0.13
C TYR A 136 20.74 -4.12 1.37
N TRP A 137 21.74 -3.85 2.19
CA TRP A 137 21.58 -3.89 3.64
C TRP A 137 20.45 -2.96 4.10
N ALA A 138 20.43 -1.72 3.63
CA ALA A 138 19.38 -0.77 3.96
C ALA A 138 17.98 -1.26 3.56
N ARG A 139 17.88 -2.00 2.46
CA ARG A 139 16.59 -2.53 2.01
C ARG A 139 16.13 -3.79 2.73
N TYR A 140 17.05 -4.62 3.18
CA TYR A 140 16.71 -5.90 3.80
C TYR A 140 16.74 -5.86 5.32
N GLU A 141 17.55 -4.99 5.94
CA GLU A 141 17.71 -4.92 7.39
C GLU A 141 17.12 -3.64 8.01
N ASN A 142 17.17 -2.52 7.28
CA ASN A 142 16.69 -1.22 7.76
C ASN A 142 15.50 -0.73 6.94
N TYR A 143 14.42 -1.51 6.89
CA TYR A 143 13.21 -1.14 6.17
C TYR A 143 12.04 -0.85 7.11
N ARG A 144 11.04 -0.16 6.60
CA ARG A 144 9.81 0.18 7.32
C ARG A 144 8.64 -0.63 6.81
N THR A 145 7.73 -0.95 7.71
CA THR A 145 6.40 -1.49 7.39
C THR A 145 5.34 -0.52 7.86
N ASP A 146 4.26 -0.45 7.14
CA ASP A 146 3.07 0.29 7.53
C ASP A 146 1.81 -0.54 7.29
N GLU A 147 0.84 -0.39 8.17
CA GLU A 147 -0.48 -0.98 8.01
C GLU A 147 -1.54 0.07 8.33
N ARG A 148 -2.57 0.11 7.50
CA ARG A 148 -3.70 0.99 7.68
C ARG A 148 -4.98 0.26 7.40
N SER A 149 -5.91 0.32 8.37
CA SER A 149 -7.29 -0.14 8.20
C SER A 149 -8.22 1.05 8.20
N ARG A 150 -9.13 1.12 7.23
CA ARG A 150 -10.11 2.20 7.12
C ARG A 150 -11.49 1.61 6.90
N LEU A 151 -12.46 2.09 7.65
CA LEU A 151 -13.87 1.81 7.43
C LEU A 151 -14.56 3.10 7.05
N LEU A 152 -15.18 3.12 5.88
CA LEU A 152 -16.03 4.22 5.47
C LEU A 152 -17.37 3.69 4.99
N GLY A 153 -18.42 4.47 5.22
CA GLY A 153 -19.74 4.07 4.77
C GLY A 153 -20.82 5.04 5.23
N TRP A 154 -22.03 4.65 4.93
CA TRP A 154 -23.21 5.40 5.33
C TRP A 154 -24.43 4.48 5.40
N VAL A 155 -25.39 4.91 6.19
CA VAL A 155 -26.76 4.38 6.21
C VAL A 155 -27.71 5.51 5.88
N GLN A 156 -28.75 5.21 5.11
CA GLN A 156 -29.72 6.19 4.60
C GLN A 156 -31.12 5.62 4.71
N ALA A 157 -32.06 6.46 5.05
CA ALA A 157 -33.48 6.19 4.96
C ALA A 157 -34.12 7.21 4.03
N ASP A 158 -34.82 6.72 3.04
CA ASP A 158 -35.60 7.50 2.09
C ASP A 158 -37.08 7.20 2.31
N TRP A 159 -37.86 8.20 2.67
CA TRP A 159 -39.27 8.05 2.93
C TRP A 159 -40.12 8.94 2.03
N LYS A 160 -40.85 8.33 1.13
CA LYS A 160 -41.89 8.98 0.34
C LYS A 160 -43.20 9.00 1.15
N ILE A 161 -43.46 10.13 1.81
CA ILE A 161 -44.65 10.31 2.68
C ILE A 161 -45.93 10.47 1.83
N THR A 162 -45.84 11.30 0.79
CA THR A 162 -46.88 11.55 -0.18
C THR A 162 -46.31 11.60 -1.60
N ASP A 163 -47.14 11.79 -2.60
CA ASP A 163 -46.63 11.97 -3.98
C ASP A 163 -45.85 13.29 -4.17
N TYR A 164 -46.00 14.23 -3.26
CA TYR A 164 -45.37 15.57 -3.30
C TYR A 164 -44.31 15.77 -2.24
N LEU A 165 -44.17 14.86 -1.25
CA LEU A 165 -43.27 15.02 -0.13
C LEU A 165 -42.44 13.75 0.10
N SER A 166 -41.14 13.92 0.05
CA SER A 166 -40.17 12.89 0.44
C SER A 166 -39.16 13.46 1.41
N ILE A 167 -38.74 12.65 2.37
CA ILE A 167 -37.71 12.99 3.36
C ILE A 167 -36.59 11.98 3.24
N MET A 168 -35.34 12.46 3.31
CA MET A 168 -34.14 11.62 3.33
C MET A 168 -33.29 11.98 4.55
N GLY A 169 -32.87 10.95 5.27
CA GLY A 169 -31.87 11.04 6.33
C GLY A 169 -30.68 10.15 6.03
N ARG A 170 -29.46 10.67 6.21
CA ARG A 170 -28.22 9.91 6.01
C ARG A 170 -27.25 10.15 7.17
N TYR A 171 -26.67 9.07 7.66
CA TYR A 171 -25.55 9.10 8.58
C TYR A 171 -24.32 8.50 7.90
N SER A 172 -23.19 9.19 7.95
CA SER A 172 -21.93 8.75 7.32
C SER A 172 -20.83 8.60 8.37
N LEU A 173 -20.01 7.58 8.19
CA LEU A 173 -18.84 7.27 9.02
C LEU A 173 -17.60 7.14 8.14
N ASP A 174 -16.49 7.72 8.58
CA ASP A 174 -15.15 7.50 8.05
C ASP A 174 -14.18 7.43 9.22
N THR A 175 -13.53 6.28 9.40
CA THR A 175 -12.60 6.03 10.49
C THR A 175 -11.42 5.17 10.03
N TYR A 176 -10.25 5.38 10.67
CA TYR A 176 -9.01 4.66 10.38
C TYR A 176 -8.09 4.64 11.62
#